data_fc730c34ab3dcb00c1b1acba11cb5d9e
#
_entry.id   fc730c34ab3dcb00c1b1acba11cb5d9e
#
_cell.length_a   1.000
_cell.length_b   1.000
_cell.length_c   1.000
_cell.angle_alpha   90.00
_cell.angle_beta   90.00
_cell.angle_gamma   90.00
#
_symmetry.space_group_name_H-M   'P 1'
#
loop_
_entity.id
_entity.type
_entity.pdbx_description
1 polymer ?
#
loop_
_entity_poly.entity_id
_entity_poly.type
_entity_poly.pdbx_seq_one_letter_code
_entity_poly.pdbx_strand_id
1 'polypeptide(L)'
;MQIIHHGAVNGVTGSCHQLDVNHHSKHISSYLIDCGLFQGAETAGQSSAEQLQITFDINNIKALIVTHCHIDHVGRIPYLLAAGFNQPIYATTATAALLPLVIEDALKVGVTRDTTLIQACINRLNKLLIAVDYGQWITLPINHGISSPSRLTSTTAGPNTLENPPGYTKAKLKFKPAGHILGSAYVEIDLSGPKASSTSNAKTRAKTSHRVVFSGDLGASYAPLLASPKSPYRADTLVIESTYGDKNHQGRKDRSKQLKNIIEKAVKDNGVVLIPAFSIGRTQELLYEFEHIIYRNKNNPIWQDIDIIVDSPMAANFTQKYRQFKMLWDNEAKRKLAQGRHPLDFNQLTTIDSHQDHLAVINYLDSVNKPAIIIAASGMCTGGRISNYLARFLSKPTTDVLFVGYQAKGTTGRDIQTYGPQGGYVYINELKIDIKATIHTISGYSAHADQHNLINFVKRMHHKPSHIRIVHGDEEAKQALAQEYRKLI
;
A
#
# COMPACT_ATOMS: atom_id res chain seq x y z
N MET A 1 -16.87 -19.83 8.07
CA MET A 1 -15.94 -18.85 7.49
C MET A 1 -14.71 -18.76 8.39
N GLN A 2 -13.53 -18.75 7.81
CA GLN A 2 -12.24 -18.61 8.52
C GLN A 2 -11.38 -17.59 7.79
N ILE A 3 -10.55 -16.86 8.51
CA ILE A 3 -9.52 -15.99 7.93
C ILE A 3 -8.16 -16.49 8.38
N ILE A 4 -7.26 -16.70 7.43
CA ILE A 4 -5.89 -17.14 7.64
C ILE A 4 -4.97 -16.02 7.16
N HIS A 5 -3.93 -15.72 7.91
CA HIS A 5 -2.96 -14.71 7.54
C HIS A 5 -1.64 -15.39 7.16
N HIS A 6 -1.14 -15.15 5.95
CA HIS A 6 0.11 -15.67 5.43
C HIS A 6 1.25 -14.63 5.45
N GLY A 7 0.98 -13.45 6.05
CA GLY A 7 1.92 -12.36 6.24
C GLY A 7 1.27 -11.13 6.86
N ALA A 8 2.05 -10.09 7.12
CA ALA A 8 1.67 -8.83 7.79
C ALA A 8 1.01 -9.02 9.17
N VAL A 9 1.42 -10.06 9.92
CA VAL A 9 0.92 -10.33 11.28
C VAL A 9 1.85 -9.78 12.33
N ASN A 10 3.17 -9.96 12.16
CA ASN A 10 4.20 -9.57 13.11
C ASN A 10 4.97 -8.31 12.67
N GLY A 11 4.53 -7.64 11.62
CA GLY A 11 5.16 -6.45 11.04
C GLY A 11 4.26 -5.80 9.98
N VAL A 12 4.90 -5.01 9.12
CA VAL A 12 4.23 -4.14 8.13
C VAL A 12 4.43 -4.62 6.69
N THR A 13 4.93 -5.85 6.46
CA THR A 13 5.23 -6.30 5.09
C THR A 13 4.66 -7.69 4.82
N GLY A 14 4.68 -8.11 3.56
CA GLY A 14 4.19 -9.43 3.15
C GLY A 14 2.69 -9.63 3.25
N SER A 15 1.88 -8.56 3.12
CA SER A 15 0.43 -8.63 3.25
C SER A 15 -0.18 -9.72 2.36
N CYS A 16 -0.80 -10.70 3.00
CA CYS A 16 -1.41 -11.84 2.31
C CYS A 16 -2.41 -12.52 3.24
N HIS A 17 -3.70 -12.39 2.94
CA HIS A 17 -4.78 -12.89 3.78
C HIS A 17 -5.70 -13.78 2.98
N GLN A 18 -6.08 -14.93 3.54
CA GLN A 18 -6.98 -15.89 2.92
C GLN A 18 -8.31 -15.92 3.66
N LEU A 19 -9.40 -15.75 2.93
CA LEU A 19 -10.77 -15.88 3.42
C LEU A 19 -11.32 -17.21 2.92
N ASP A 20 -11.47 -18.17 3.83
CA ASP A 20 -12.12 -19.46 3.58
C ASP A 20 -13.61 -19.38 3.85
N VAL A 21 -14.39 -19.64 2.82
CA VAL A 21 -15.83 -19.71 2.87
C VAL A 21 -16.24 -21.18 2.86
N ASN A 22 -17.19 -21.56 3.74
CA ASN A 22 -17.66 -22.94 3.90
C ASN A 22 -16.55 -23.93 4.36
N HIS A 23 -15.62 -23.48 5.22
CA HIS A 23 -14.44 -24.24 5.64
C HIS A 23 -14.72 -25.58 6.34
N HIS A 24 -15.95 -25.81 6.83
CA HIS A 24 -16.38 -27.10 7.40
C HIS A 24 -17.00 -28.05 6.38
N SER A 25 -17.08 -27.64 5.10
CA SER A 25 -17.67 -28.46 4.05
C SER A 25 -16.59 -28.99 3.09
N LYS A 26 -16.94 -30.05 2.33
CA LYS A 26 -16.10 -30.54 1.23
C LYS A 26 -15.97 -29.54 0.06
N HIS A 27 -16.70 -28.40 0.11
CA HIS A 27 -16.80 -27.41 -0.95
C HIS A 27 -16.24 -26.06 -0.51
N ILE A 28 -15.01 -26.05 0.04
CA ILE A 28 -14.31 -24.84 0.44
C ILE A 28 -14.11 -23.95 -0.80
N SER A 29 -14.36 -22.67 -0.65
CA SER A 29 -13.95 -21.63 -1.60
C SER A 29 -13.12 -20.60 -0.85
N SER A 30 -11.89 -20.38 -1.31
CA SER A 30 -10.96 -19.45 -0.69
C SER A 30 -10.74 -18.24 -1.59
N TYR A 31 -10.63 -17.06 -0.99
CA TYR A 31 -10.24 -15.83 -1.67
C TYR A 31 -8.97 -15.32 -1.02
N LEU A 32 -7.97 -15.01 -1.84
CA LEU A 32 -6.73 -14.40 -1.39
C LEU A 32 -6.85 -12.89 -1.50
N ILE A 33 -6.52 -12.16 -0.45
CA ILE A 33 -6.46 -10.71 -0.41
C ILE A 33 -5.02 -10.33 -0.27
N ASP A 34 -4.47 -9.71 -1.34
CA ASP A 34 -3.06 -9.39 -1.55
C ASP A 34 -2.12 -10.62 -1.59
N CYS A 35 -0.92 -10.43 -2.08
CA CYS A 35 0.16 -11.43 -2.09
C CYS A 35 1.50 -10.69 -2.11
N GLY A 36 1.85 -10.12 -0.96
CA GLY A 36 2.92 -9.15 -0.79
C GLY A 36 4.29 -9.75 -0.49
N LEU A 37 5.32 -8.97 -0.76
CA LEU A 37 6.72 -9.30 -0.48
C LEU A 37 7.06 -8.92 0.96
N PHE A 38 7.82 -9.78 1.64
CA PHE A 38 8.43 -9.47 2.94
C PHE A 38 9.65 -8.54 2.75
N GLN A 39 9.88 -7.65 3.70
CA GLN A 39 10.98 -6.69 3.66
C GLN A 39 11.56 -6.43 5.07
N GLY A 40 12.79 -5.92 5.12
CA GLY A 40 13.43 -5.49 6.37
C GLY A 40 13.65 -6.64 7.37
N ALA A 41 13.37 -6.40 8.63
CA ALA A 41 13.60 -7.36 9.71
C ALA A 41 12.76 -8.65 9.59
N GLU A 42 11.64 -8.62 8.87
CA GLU A 42 10.78 -9.80 8.62
C GLU A 42 11.43 -10.81 7.68
N THR A 43 12.54 -10.44 7.01
CA THR A 43 13.35 -11.34 6.17
C THR A 43 14.58 -11.88 6.88
N ALA A 44 14.84 -11.47 8.11
CA ALA A 44 16.02 -11.87 8.85
C ALA A 44 16.08 -13.40 9.08
N GLY A 45 17.19 -14.03 8.71
CA GLY A 45 17.40 -15.48 8.86
C GLY A 45 16.73 -16.34 7.78
N GLN A 46 16.07 -15.75 6.79
CA GLN A 46 15.47 -16.47 5.66
C GLN A 46 16.29 -16.26 4.38
N SER A 47 16.43 -17.30 3.58
CA SER A 47 16.98 -17.14 2.22
C SER A 47 16.00 -16.39 1.31
N SER A 48 16.51 -15.78 0.25
CA SER A 48 15.66 -15.09 -0.74
C SER A 48 14.59 -16.02 -1.33
N ALA A 49 14.91 -17.31 -1.51
CA ALA A 49 13.96 -18.29 -2.02
C ALA A 49 12.81 -18.56 -1.04
N GLU A 50 13.10 -18.68 0.26
CA GLU A 50 12.09 -18.90 1.30
C GLU A 50 11.12 -17.73 1.44
N GLN A 51 11.63 -16.50 1.32
CA GLN A 51 10.82 -15.27 1.39
C GLN A 51 9.82 -15.15 0.24
N LEU A 52 10.16 -15.71 -0.91
CA LEU A 52 9.40 -15.58 -2.15
C LEU A 52 8.42 -16.74 -2.35
N GLN A 53 8.70 -17.90 -1.75
CA GLN A 53 7.92 -19.12 -1.96
C GLN A 53 6.49 -19.00 -1.47
N ILE A 54 5.56 -19.59 -2.24
CA ILE A 54 4.17 -19.79 -1.81
C ILE A 54 4.10 -21.12 -1.07
N THR A 55 3.97 -21.07 0.26
CA THR A 55 4.05 -22.24 1.15
C THR A 55 2.67 -22.77 1.56
N PHE A 56 1.59 -22.13 1.13
CA PHE A 56 0.22 -22.53 1.43
C PHE A 56 -0.48 -23.15 0.23
N ASP A 57 -1.51 -23.97 0.50
CA ASP A 57 -2.30 -24.63 -0.55
C ASP A 57 -3.12 -23.63 -1.36
N ILE A 58 -2.97 -23.64 -2.69
CA ILE A 58 -3.67 -22.75 -3.62
C ILE A 58 -4.85 -23.42 -4.34
N ASN A 59 -5.10 -24.71 -4.14
CA ASN A 59 -6.09 -25.48 -4.91
C ASN A 59 -7.52 -24.96 -4.74
N ASN A 60 -7.85 -24.48 -3.55
CA ASN A 60 -9.17 -23.96 -3.23
C ASN A 60 -9.32 -22.44 -3.47
N ILE A 61 -8.25 -21.76 -3.86
CA ILE A 61 -8.29 -20.31 -4.12
C ILE A 61 -9.02 -20.05 -5.44
N LYS A 62 -10.11 -19.30 -5.36
CA LYS A 62 -11.01 -18.99 -6.49
C LYS A 62 -10.74 -17.61 -7.08
N ALA A 63 -10.06 -16.73 -6.36
CA ALA A 63 -9.65 -15.42 -6.83
C ALA A 63 -8.54 -14.84 -5.96
N LEU A 64 -7.70 -14.00 -6.57
CA LEU A 64 -6.87 -13.02 -5.88
C LEU A 64 -7.55 -11.64 -5.97
N ILE A 65 -7.60 -10.90 -4.87
CA ILE A 65 -8.17 -9.57 -4.76
C ILE A 65 -7.06 -8.64 -4.32
N VAL A 66 -6.68 -7.69 -5.18
CA VAL A 66 -5.56 -6.76 -4.94
C VAL A 66 -6.12 -5.45 -4.41
N THR A 67 -5.71 -5.07 -3.20
CA THR A 67 -6.12 -3.81 -2.57
C THR A 67 -5.42 -2.61 -3.20
N HIS A 68 -4.12 -2.70 -3.45
CA HIS A 68 -3.30 -1.67 -4.11
C HIS A 68 -1.93 -2.23 -4.55
N CYS A 69 -1.11 -1.38 -5.20
CA CYS A 69 0.10 -1.82 -5.91
C CYS A 69 1.41 -1.65 -5.14
N HIS A 70 1.45 -1.44 -3.82
CA HIS A 70 2.72 -1.48 -3.10
C HIS A 70 3.31 -2.89 -3.10
N ILE A 71 4.63 -2.99 -3.09
CA ILE A 71 5.35 -4.26 -3.27
C ILE A 71 5.09 -5.26 -2.13
N ASP A 72 4.86 -4.76 -0.93
CA ASP A 72 4.48 -5.54 0.25
C ASP A 72 3.02 -6.05 0.22
N HIS A 73 2.25 -5.69 -0.84
CA HIS A 73 0.92 -6.21 -1.16
C HIS A 73 0.86 -7.04 -2.44
N VAL A 74 1.83 -6.88 -3.37
CA VAL A 74 1.75 -7.54 -4.68
C VAL A 74 3.02 -8.30 -5.08
N GLY A 75 4.13 -8.14 -4.35
CA GLY A 75 5.45 -8.56 -4.80
C GLY A 75 5.64 -10.07 -4.95
N ARG A 76 4.82 -10.92 -4.34
CA ARG A 76 4.84 -12.38 -4.55
C ARG A 76 3.83 -12.88 -5.59
N ILE A 77 3.12 -12.00 -6.29
CA ILE A 77 2.22 -12.41 -7.38
C ILE A 77 2.96 -13.22 -8.46
N PRO A 78 4.18 -12.88 -8.92
CA PRO A 78 4.93 -13.71 -9.86
C PRO A 78 5.13 -15.14 -9.38
N TYR A 79 5.41 -15.33 -8.10
CA TYR A 79 5.62 -16.64 -7.49
C TYR A 79 4.31 -17.41 -7.31
N LEU A 80 3.21 -16.71 -7.03
CA LEU A 80 1.87 -17.29 -7.03
C LEU A 80 1.49 -17.81 -8.42
N LEU A 81 1.79 -17.04 -9.47
CA LEU A 81 1.59 -17.47 -10.86
C LEU A 81 2.50 -18.67 -11.22
N ALA A 82 3.76 -18.66 -10.79
CA ALA A 82 4.69 -19.76 -11.00
C ALA A 82 4.27 -21.04 -10.25
N ALA A 83 3.65 -20.90 -9.07
CA ALA A 83 3.06 -22.02 -8.32
C ALA A 83 1.82 -22.65 -8.98
N GLY A 84 1.37 -22.11 -10.13
CA GLY A 84 0.25 -22.65 -10.91
C GLY A 84 -1.07 -21.92 -10.74
N PHE A 85 -1.13 -20.81 -10.02
CA PHE A 85 -2.35 -20.01 -9.89
C PHE A 85 -2.84 -19.54 -11.26
N ASN A 86 -4.11 -19.79 -11.55
CA ASN A 86 -4.74 -19.48 -12.85
C ASN A 86 -6.17 -18.93 -12.71
N GLN A 87 -6.52 -18.45 -11.52
CA GLN A 87 -7.83 -17.88 -11.24
C GLN A 87 -7.84 -16.37 -11.46
N PRO A 88 -9.03 -15.72 -11.55
CA PRO A 88 -9.14 -14.26 -11.73
C PRO A 88 -8.37 -13.47 -10.67
N ILE A 89 -7.77 -12.35 -11.09
CA ILE A 89 -7.13 -11.35 -10.25
C ILE A 89 -7.96 -10.07 -10.34
N TYR A 90 -8.69 -9.72 -9.30
CA TYR A 90 -9.53 -8.54 -9.27
C TYR A 90 -8.78 -7.36 -8.66
N ALA A 91 -8.83 -6.22 -9.32
CA ALA A 91 -8.26 -4.96 -8.85
C ALA A 91 -9.12 -3.78 -9.30
N THR A 92 -8.97 -2.61 -8.67
CA THR A 92 -9.60 -1.40 -9.21
C THR A 92 -9.05 -1.05 -10.58
N THR A 93 -9.80 -0.31 -11.40
CA THR A 93 -9.36 0.10 -12.75
C THR A 93 -7.98 0.76 -12.74
N ALA A 94 -7.70 1.64 -11.77
CA ALA A 94 -6.39 2.28 -11.68
C ALA A 94 -5.30 1.31 -11.17
N THR A 95 -5.59 0.48 -10.16
CA THR A 95 -4.66 -0.56 -9.68
C THR A 95 -4.33 -1.55 -10.79
N ALA A 96 -5.31 -1.97 -11.59
CA ALA A 96 -5.10 -2.85 -12.74
C ALA A 96 -4.17 -2.24 -13.80
N ALA A 97 -4.24 -0.92 -14.01
CA ALA A 97 -3.35 -0.22 -14.94
C ALA A 97 -1.92 -0.02 -14.39
N LEU A 98 -1.72 -0.10 -13.08
CA LEU A 98 -0.45 0.10 -12.39
C LEU A 98 0.26 -1.23 -12.11
N LEU A 99 -0.48 -2.28 -11.80
CA LEU A 99 0.05 -3.57 -11.32
C LEU A 99 1.09 -4.20 -12.27
N PRO A 100 0.89 -4.25 -13.60
CA PRO A 100 1.90 -4.79 -14.51
C PRO A 100 3.22 -4.03 -14.46
N LEU A 101 3.20 -2.70 -14.29
CA LEU A 101 4.40 -1.87 -14.21
C LEU A 101 5.19 -2.16 -12.91
N VAL A 102 4.48 -2.31 -11.79
CA VAL A 102 5.11 -2.65 -10.49
C VAL A 102 5.74 -4.04 -10.53
N ILE A 103 5.03 -5.03 -11.08
CA ILE A 103 5.53 -6.40 -11.17
C ILE A 103 6.71 -6.50 -12.14
N GLU A 104 6.66 -5.80 -13.27
CA GLU A 104 7.77 -5.76 -14.23
C GLU A 104 9.03 -5.18 -13.59
N ASP A 105 8.93 -4.06 -12.87
CA ASP A 105 10.06 -3.45 -12.17
C ASP A 105 10.61 -4.36 -11.07
N ALA A 106 9.74 -4.93 -10.25
CA ALA A 106 10.14 -5.86 -9.19
C ALA A 106 10.91 -7.08 -9.73
N LEU A 107 10.47 -7.63 -10.86
CA LEU A 107 11.17 -8.73 -11.53
C LEU A 107 12.55 -8.29 -12.04
N LYS A 108 12.64 -7.13 -12.70
CA LYS A 108 13.91 -6.58 -13.23
C LYS A 108 14.94 -6.29 -12.15
N VAL A 109 14.50 -5.77 -11.01
CA VAL A 109 15.39 -5.35 -9.93
C VAL A 109 15.79 -6.52 -9.04
N GLY A 110 14.86 -7.42 -8.71
CA GLY A 110 15.06 -8.40 -7.65
C GLY A 110 15.17 -9.86 -8.10
N VAL A 111 14.82 -10.20 -9.36
CA VAL A 111 14.67 -11.60 -9.76
C VAL A 111 15.48 -11.98 -10.99
N THR A 112 15.26 -11.30 -12.11
CA THR A 112 15.89 -11.67 -13.39
C THR A 112 15.98 -10.48 -14.34
N ARG A 113 17.01 -10.52 -15.21
CA ARG A 113 17.14 -9.59 -16.34
C ARG A 113 16.67 -10.21 -17.66
N ASP A 114 16.20 -11.45 -17.64
CA ASP A 114 15.67 -12.11 -18.83
C ASP A 114 14.31 -11.49 -19.20
N THR A 115 14.31 -10.70 -20.26
CA THR A 115 13.14 -10.01 -20.77
C THR A 115 12.03 -10.95 -21.25
N THR A 116 12.40 -12.18 -21.68
CA THR A 116 11.44 -13.18 -22.16
C THR A 116 10.62 -13.74 -20.98
N LEU A 117 11.29 -14.06 -19.89
CA LEU A 117 10.64 -14.54 -18.66
C LEU A 117 9.76 -13.45 -18.04
N ILE A 118 10.26 -12.21 -17.99
CA ILE A 118 9.50 -11.07 -17.50
C ILE A 118 8.22 -10.89 -18.33
N GLN A 119 8.35 -10.86 -19.66
CA GLN A 119 7.21 -10.68 -20.54
C GLN A 119 6.19 -11.82 -20.45
N ALA A 120 6.65 -13.06 -20.29
CA ALA A 120 5.77 -14.20 -20.08
C ALA A 120 4.95 -14.07 -18.78
N CYS A 121 5.59 -13.63 -17.69
CA CYS A 121 4.91 -13.35 -16.42
C CYS A 121 3.87 -12.23 -16.57
N ILE A 122 4.24 -11.11 -17.20
CA ILE A 122 3.32 -9.97 -17.43
C ILE A 122 2.15 -10.34 -18.31
N ASN A 123 2.38 -11.12 -19.37
CA ASN A 123 1.31 -11.60 -20.25
C ASN A 123 0.33 -12.51 -19.50
N ARG A 124 0.83 -13.40 -18.63
CA ARG A 124 -0.01 -14.24 -17.78
C ARG A 124 -0.81 -13.41 -16.78
N LEU A 125 -0.16 -12.44 -16.10
CA LEU A 125 -0.83 -11.50 -15.20
C LEU A 125 -1.97 -10.78 -15.92
N ASN A 126 -1.70 -10.16 -17.07
CA ASN A 126 -2.69 -9.40 -17.83
C ASN A 126 -3.88 -10.26 -18.28
N LYS A 127 -3.66 -11.55 -18.59
CA LYS A 127 -4.73 -12.48 -18.95
C LYS A 127 -5.70 -12.76 -17.81
N LEU A 128 -5.22 -12.76 -16.57
CA LEU A 128 -6.02 -13.07 -15.37
C LEU A 128 -6.60 -11.80 -14.71
N LEU A 129 -6.06 -10.63 -15.04
CA LEU A 129 -6.39 -9.36 -14.39
C LEU A 129 -7.75 -8.82 -14.86
N ILE A 130 -8.63 -8.55 -13.91
CA ILE A 130 -9.98 -8.02 -14.13
C ILE A 130 -10.09 -6.69 -13.40
N ALA A 131 -10.25 -5.61 -14.17
CA ALA A 131 -10.47 -4.28 -13.66
C ALA A 131 -11.93 -4.09 -13.22
N VAL A 132 -12.12 -3.52 -12.02
CA VAL A 132 -13.44 -3.29 -11.41
C VAL A 132 -13.52 -1.84 -10.94
N ASP A 133 -14.59 -1.16 -11.27
CA ASP A 133 -14.81 0.22 -10.82
C ASP A 133 -15.18 0.29 -9.35
N TYR A 134 -14.79 1.39 -8.69
CA TYR A 134 -15.21 1.65 -7.32
C TYR A 134 -16.72 1.66 -7.17
N GLY A 135 -17.20 1.04 -6.09
CA GLY A 135 -18.62 0.99 -5.74
C GLY A 135 -19.43 -0.08 -6.48
N GLN A 136 -18.88 -0.71 -7.51
CA GLN A 136 -19.53 -1.79 -8.22
C GLN A 136 -19.48 -3.09 -7.43
N TRP A 137 -20.62 -3.78 -7.30
CA TRP A 137 -20.68 -5.14 -6.78
C TRP A 137 -20.46 -6.14 -7.92
N ILE A 138 -19.49 -7.04 -7.75
CA ILE A 138 -19.28 -8.18 -8.65
C ILE A 138 -19.50 -9.48 -7.89
N THR A 139 -19.90 -10.53 -8.59
CA THR A 139 -20.07 -11.87 -8.02
C THR A 139 -18.74 -12.62 -8.11
N LEU A 140 -18.29 -13.17 -6.98
CA LEU A 140 -17.10 -14.03 -6.93
C LEU A 140 -17.47 -15.49 -7.18
N PRO A 141 -16.58 -16.29 -7.80
CA PRO A 141 -16.75 -17.71 -7.94
C PRO A 141 -16.86 -18.39 -6.56
N ILE A 142 -17.85 -19.23 -6.36
CA ILE A 142 -18.01 -20.03 -5.14
C ILE A 142 -18.38 -21.46 -5.50
N ASN A 143 -17.79 -22.45 -4.83
CA ASN A 143 -18.16 -23.84 -5.04
C ASN A 143 -19.56 -24.09 -4.44
N HIS A 144 -20.47 -24.50 -5.28
CA HIS A 144 -21.77 -24.98 -4.85
C HIS A 144 -21.67 -26.49 -4.63
N GLY A 145 -21.97 -26.96 -3.40
CA GLY A 145 -22.32 -28.35 -3.25
C GLY A 145 -23.55 -28.62 -4.12
N ILE A 146 -23.41 -29.49 -5.09
CA ILE A 146 -24.57 -29.98 -5.83
C ILE A 146 -25.42 -30.74 -4.82
N SER A 147 -26.41 -30.06 -4.25
CA SER A 147 -27.55 -30.79 -3.67
C SER A 147 -28.31 -31.38 -4.84
N SER A 148 -27.91 -32.57 -5.31
CA SER A 148 -28.78 -33.41 -6.10
C SER A 148 -30.02 -33.57 -5.27
N PRO A 149 -31.22 -33.36 -5.80
CA PRO A 149 -32.43 -33.76 -5.12
C PRO A 149 -32.41 -35.30 -5.07
N SER A 150 -31.84 -35.86 -4.00
CA SER A 150 -31.97 -37.27 -3.73
C SER A 150 -33.46 -37.50 -3.50
N ARG A 151 -34.07 -38.22 -4.45
CA ARG A 151 -35.37 -38.86 -4.27
C ARG A 151 -35.40 -39.50 -2.85
N LEU A 152 -36.21 -38.95 -1.97
CA LEU A 152 -36.50 -39.52 -0.69
C LEU A 152 -37.04 -40.93 -0.86
N THR A 153 -36.20 -41.95 -0.70
CA THR A 153 -36.61 -43.26 -0.30
C THR A 153 -36.60 -43.25 1.23
N SER A 154 -37.79 -43.36 1.79
CA SER A 154 -38.05 -43.44 3.22
C SER A 154 -37.33 -44.64 3.84
N THR A 155 -36.32 -44.39 4.70
CA THR A 155 -35.95 -45.34 5.75
C THR A 155 -35.44 -44.50 6.95
N THR A 156 -36.20 -44.63 8.03
CA THR A 156 -35.93 -44.35 9.44
C THR A 156 -34.55 -43.83 9.80
N ALA A 157 -34.42 -42.52 9.95
CA ALA A 157 -33.26 -41.88 10.61
C ALA A 157 -33.67 -41.49 12.03
N GLY A 158 -32.85 -41.92 13.01
CA GLY A 158 -33.00 -41.58 14.44
C GLY A 158 -32.79 -40.06 14.68
N PRO A 159 -33.33 -39.56 15.81
CA PRO A 159 -33.28 -38.12 16.12
C PRO A 159 -31.92 -37.77 16.74
N ASN A 160 -30.94 -37.38 15.97
CA ASN A 160 -29.74 -36.60 16.43
C ASN A 160 -28.67 -36.43 15.34
N THR A 161 -29.03 -35.98 14.15
CA THR A 161 -28.05 -35.36 13.27
C THR A 161 -28.23 -33.84 13.35
N LEU A 162 -27.36 -33.16 14.09
CA LEU A 162 -27.20 -31.71 14.01
C LEU A 162 -26.88 -31.39 12.54
N GLU A 163 -27.89 -31.00 11.77
CA GLU A 163 -27.69 -30.48 10.42
C GLU A 163 -26.76 -29.29 10.53
N ASN A 164 -25.58 -29.36 9.89
CA ASN A 164 -24.71 -28.23 9.76
C ASN A 164 -25.49 -27.05 9.14
N PRO A 165 -25.39 -25.86 9.69
CA PRO A 165 -26.11 -24.69 9.15
C PRO A 165 -25.80 -24.56 7.66
N PRO A 166 -26.80 -24.23 6.82
CA PRO A 166 -26.61 -24.10 5.39
C PRO A 166 -25.47 -23.10 5.08
N GLY A 167 -24.50 -23.56 4.29
CA GLY A 167 -23.33 -22.78 3.94
C GLY A 167 -23.68 -21.55 3.11
N TYR A 168 -22.71 -20.66 2.91
CA TYR A 168 -22.85 -19.55 2.01
C TYR A 168 -22.91 -20.04 0.56
N THR A 169 -23.85 -19.51 -0.23
CA THR A 169 -24.05 -19.86 -1.63
C THR A 169 -23.73 -18.73 -2.59
N LYS A 170 -23.53 -17.52 -2.07
CA LYS A 170 -23.15 -16.34 -2.85
C LYS A 170 -22.06 -15.57 -2.14
N ALA A 171 -21.07 -15.14 -2.92
CA ALA A 171 -20.03 -14.19 -2.49
C ALA A 171 -19.99 -13.03 -3.47
N LYS A 172 -19.98 -11.80 -2.96
CA LYS A 172 -19.88 -10.59 -3.77
C LYS A 172 -18.73 -9.71 -3.26
N LEU A 173 -18.02 -9.10 -4.19
CA LEU A 173 -16.91 -8.19 -3.92
C LEU A 173 -17.28 -6.77 -4.31
N LYS A 174 -16.83 -5.79 -3.54
CA LYS A 174 -16.88 -4.37 -3.89
C LYS A 174 -15.64 -3.67 -3.39
N PHE A 175 -15.00 -2.89 -4.26
CA PHE A 175 -13.93 -1.99 -3.93
C PHE A 175 -14.45 -0.61 -3.54
N LYS A 176 -13.86 -0.02 -2.49
CA LYS A 176 -14.13 1.34 -2.05
C LYS A 176 -12.82 2.10 -1.91
N PRO A 177 -12.74 3.40 -2.25
CA PRO A 177 -11.50 4.15 -2.17
C PRO A 177 -10.87 4.09 -0.78
N ALA A 178 -9.61 3.69 -0.70
CA ALA A 178 -8.81 3.69 0.53
C ALA A 178 -7.96 4.96 0.68
N GLY A 179 -7.70 5.71 -0.39
CA GLY A 179 -7.01 7.01 -0.36
C GLY A 179 -5.51 6.94 -0.05
N HIS A 180 -4.92 5.75 -0.06
CA HIS A 180 -3.52 5.52 0.26
C HIS A 180 -2.59 5.84 -0.93
N ILE A 181 -2.83 5.20 -2.08
CA ILE A 181 -2.22 5.53 -3.38
C ILE A 181 -3.29 5.50 -4.47
N LEU A 182 -2.95 5.93 -5.68
CA LEU A 182 -3.86 5.86 -6.83
C LEU A 182 -4.37 4.43 -7.03
N GLY A 183 -5.68 4.27 -7.07
CA GLY A 183 -6.32 2.98 -7.22
C GLY A 183 -6.50 2.17 -5.93
N SER A 184 -5.90 2.58 -4.81
CA SER A 184 -6.02 1.85 -3.55
C SER A 184 -7.46 1.71 -3.07
N ALA A 185 -7.79 0.53 -2.56
CA ALA A 185 -9.14 0.20 -2.12
C ALA A 185 -9.14 -0.58 -0.81
N TYR A 186 -10.10 -0.29 0.05
CA TYR A 186 -10.56 -1.30 0.97
C TYR A 186 -11.63 -2.17 0.30
N VAL A 187 -11.76 -3.40 0.77
CA VAL A 187 -12.51 -4.46 0.12
C VAL A 187 -13.69 -4.87 1.00
N GLU A 188 -14.92 -4.80 0.49
CA GLU A 188 -16.10 -5.38 1.12
C GLU A 188 -16.44 -6.72 0.45
N ILE A 189 -16.47 -7.82 1.20
CA ILE A 189 -16.93 -9.13 0.72
C ILE A 189 -18.23 -9.47 1.45
N ASP A 190 -19.30 -9.61 0.69
CA ASP A 190 -20.65 -9.93 1.22
C ASP A 190 -20.97 -11.39 0.92
N LEU A 191 -21.05 -12.19 1.98
CA LEU A 191 -21.39 -13.61 1.93
C LEU A 191 -22.86 -13.79 2.26
N SER A 192 -23.60 -14.54 1.46
CA SER A 192 -25.01 -14.83 1.73
C SER A 192 -25.35 -16.31 1.44
N GLY A 193 -26.23 -16.87 2.25
CA GLY A 193 -26.73 -18.23 2.13
C GLY A 193 -28.24 -18.25 1.90
N PRO A 194 -28.85 -19.45 1.77
CA PRO A 194 -30.29 -19.62 1.66
C PRO A 194 -31.01 -18.97 2.85
N LYS A 195 -32.15 -18.36 2.60
CA LYS A 195 -33.04 -17.94 3.70
C LYS A 195 -33.54 -19.18 4.40
N ALA A 196 -33.46 -19.22 5.74
CA ALA A 196 -34.12 -20.27 6.50
C ALA A 196 -35.63 -20.29 6.13
N SER A 197 -36.16 -21.46 5.83
CA SER A 197 -37.60 -21.62 5.54
C SER A 197 -38.43 -21.18 6.77
N SER A 198 -39.54 -20.51 6.51
CA SER A 198 -40.42 -19.89 7.54
C SER A 198 -41.12 -20.86 8.50
N THR A 199 -40.77 -22.14 8.49
CA THR A 199 -41.46 -23.20 9.22
C THR A 199 -40.86 -23.59 10.58
N SER A 200 -39.76 -22.98 11.01
CA SER A 200 -39.16 -23.23 12.32
C SER A 200 -39.45 -22.10 13.31
N ASN A 201 -40.13 -22.42 14.42
CA ASN A 201 -40.38 -21.57 15.60
C ASN A 201 -39.10 -21.22 16.39
N ALA A 202 -37.94 -21.17 15.77
CA ALA A 202 -36.68 -20.88 16.45
C ALA A 202 -36.45 -19.35 16.54
N LYS A 203 -36.47 -18.82 17.76
CA LYS A 203 -36.12 -17.42 18.11
C LYS A 203 -34.68 -17.01 17.74
N THR A 204 -33.87 -17.86 17.13
CA THR A 204 -32.53 -17.61 16.61
C THR A 204 -32.57 -17.60 15.08
N ARG A 205 -32.98 -16.47 14.50
CA ARG A 205 -32.78 -16.21 13.06
C ARG A 205 -31.31 -16.23 12.77
N ALA A 206 -30.77 -17.32 12.20
CA ALA A 206 -29.39 -17.37 11.71
C ALA A 206 -29.21 -16.24 10.70
N LYS A 207 -28.18 -15.42 10.90
CA LYS A 207 -27.86 -14.27 10.05
C LYS A 207 -27.58 -14.77 8.64
N THR A 208 -28.45 -14.45 7.67
CA THR A 208 -28.38 -14.93 6.28
C THR A 208 -27.29 -14.25 5.47
N SER A 209 -26.61 -13.24 6.02
CA SER A 209 -25.52 -12.54 5.36
C SER A 209 -24.43 -12.15 6.34
N HIS A 210 -23.16 -12.23 5.90
CA HIS A 210 -21.98 -11.83 6.66
C HIS A 210 -21.09 -10.96 5.79
N ARG A 211 -20.75 -9.77 6.28
CA ARG A 211 -19.85 -8.83 5.57
C ARG A 211 -18.48 -8.83 6.22
N VAL A 212 -17.48 -9.22 5.43
CA VAL A 212 -16.07 -9.09 5.79
C VAL A 212 -15.50 -7.85 5.07
N VAL A 213 -14.76 -7.04 5.82
CA VAL A 213 -14.05 -5.89 5.28
C VAL A 213 -12.55 -6.09 5.51
N PHE A 214 -11.77 -5.96 4.44
CA PHE A 214 -10.31 -5.88 4.50
C PHE A 214 -9.92 -4.45 4.15
N SER A 215 -9.22 -3.78 5.06
CA SER A 215 -8.87 -2.37 4.85
C SER A 215 -7.84 -2.16 3.73
N GLY A 216 -6.97 -3.15 3.47
CA GLY A 216 -5.69 -2.85 2.86
C GLY A 216 -5.04 -1.73 3.65
N ASP A 217 -4.27 -0.89 2.98
CA ASP A 217 -3.70 0.31 3.58
C ASP A 217 -4.65 1.49 3.41
N LEU A 218 -5.01 2.12 4.52
CA LEU A 218 -5.89 3.28 4.54
C LEU A 218 -5.07 4.58 4.44
N GLY A 219 -5.56 5.50 3.64
CA GLY A 219 -4.93 6.79 3.44
C GLY A 219 -5.13 7.74 4.61
N ALA A 220 -4.12 8.58 4.86
CA ALA A 220 -4.21 9.66 5.83
C ALA A 220 -5.29 10.68 5.43
N SER A 221 -6.02 11.21 6.42
CA SER A 221 -6.87 12.37 6.18
C SER A 221 -6.01 13.55 5.73
N TYR A 222 -6.46 14.26 4.70
CA TYR A 222 -5.71 15.38 4.10
C TYR A 222 -4.44 14.99 3.33
N ALA A 223 -4.28 13.73 2.92
CA ALA A 223 -3.31 13.39 1.89
C ALA A 223 -3.66 14.15 0.58
N PRO A 224 -2.67 14.71 -0.12
CA PRO A 224 -2.93 15.40 -1.39
C PRO A 224 -3.35 14.40 -2.48
N LEU A 225 -4.02 14.92 -3.51
CA LEU A 225 -4.46 14.21 -4.73
C LEU A 225 -5.63 13.25 -4.54
N LEU A 226 -5.69 12.49 -3.44
CA LEU A 226 -6.66 11.42 -3.29
C LEU A 226 -7.66 11.73 -2.17
N ALA A 227 -8.91 11.30 -2.37
CA ALA A 227 -9.93 11.45 -1.35
C ALA A 227 -9.69 10.50 -0.17
N SER A 228 -9.84 11.01 1.05
CA SER A 228 -9.77 10.19 2.27
C SER A 228 -10.78 9.05 2.25
N PRO A 229 -10.45 7.89 2.86
CA PRO A 229 -11.37 6.76 2.93
C PRO A 229 -12.64 7.12 3.69
N LYS A 230 -13.79 6.69 3.17
CA LYS A 230 -15.07 6.76 3.88
C LYS A 230 -15.32 5.42 4.56
N SER A 231 -15.76 5.45 5.82
CA SER A 231 -16.13 4.24 6.57
C SER A 231 -17.17 3.40 5.82
N PRO A 232 -17.05 2.07 5.82
CA PRO A 232 -18.10 1.21 5.30
C PRO A 232 -19.39 1.37 6.12
N TYR A 233 -20.55 1.18 5.50
CA TYR A 233 -21.82 1.25 6.22
C TYR A 233 -21.90 0.21 7.33
N ARG A 234 -21.43 -1.02 7.05
CA ARG A 234 -21.34 -2.11 8.03
C ARG A 234 -20.14 -2.99 7.75
N ALA A 235 -19.64 -3.61 8.81
CA ALA A 235 -18.80 -4.80 8.78
C ALA A 235 -19.28 -5.76 9.87
N ASP A 236 -19.22 -7.04 9.63
CA ASP A 236 -19.41 -8.06 10.68
C ASP A 236 -18.06 -8.54 11.19
N THR A 237 -17.10 -8.68 10.27
CA THR A 237 -15.69 -8.90 10.55
C THR A 237 -14.87 -7.84 9.81
N LEU A 238 -13.91 -7.25 10.51
CA LEU A 238 -12.98 -6.27 9.96
C LEU A 238 -11.54 -6.77 10.13
N VAL A 239 -10.78 -6.79 9.04
CA VAL A 239 -9.32 -6.91 9.04
C VAL A 239 -8.76 -5.53 8.72
N ILE A 240 -7.98 -4.95 9.62
CA ILE A 240 -7.55 -3.54 9.52
C ILE A 240 -6.07 -3.38 9.79
N GLU A 241 -5.43 -2.50 8.99
CA GLU A 241 -4.05 -2.08 9.19
C GLU A 241 -3.83 -1.35 10.51
N SER A 242 -2.58 -1.23 10.92
CA SER A 242 -2.19 -0.53 12.15
C SER A 242 -0.80 0.10 12.08
N THR A 243 -0.33 0.48 10.91
CA THR A 243 1.01 1.07 10.70
C THR A 243 1.30 2.23 11.65
N TYR A 244 0.32 3.08 11.90
CA TYR A 244 0.37 4.18 12.88
C TYR A 244 -0.73 4.04 13.94
N GLY A 245 -0.96 2.83 14.42
CA GLY A 245 -1.97 2.54 15.45
C GLY A 245 -1.69 3.15 16.82
N ASP A 246 -0.46 3.62 17.05
CA ASP A 246 0.05 4.17 18.31
C ASP A 246 0.20 5.70 18.33
N LYS A 247 0.07 6.40 17.17
CA LYS A 247 0.38 7.83 17.07
C LYS A 247 -0.39 8.56 15.99
N ASN A 248 -0.43 9.88 16.13
CA ASN A 248 -1.09 10.79 15.19
C ASN A 248 -0.07 11.58 14.38
N HIS A 249 -0.45 11.94 13.16
CA HIS A 249 0.37 12.74 12.26
C HIS A 249 0.31 14.24 12.58
N GLN A 250 1.37 14.94 12.19
CA GLN A 250 1.37 16.39 12.19
C GLN A 250 0.33 16.95 11.22
N GLY A 251 -0.25 18.10 11.57
CA GLY A 251 -1.21 18.79 10.73
C GLY A 251 -0.60 19.24 9.38
N ARG A 252 -1.42 19.28 8.33
CA ARG A 252 -0.98 19.62 6.97
C ARG A 252 -0.27 20.99 6.88
N LYS A 253 -0.76 22.00 7.61
CA LYS A 253 -0.12 23.33 7.61
C LYS A 253 1.28 23.30 8.19
N ASP A 254 1.47 22.54 9.26
CA ASP A 254 2.76 22.46 9.95
C ASP A 254 3.78 21.70 9.11
N ARG A 255 3.40 20.58 8.49
CA ARG A 255 4.29 19.84 7.60
C ARG A 255 4.74 20.67 6.39
N SER A 256 3.83 21.41 5.74
CA SER A 256 4.16 22.27 4.60
C SER A 256 5.09 23.42 4.99
N LYS A 257 4.89 24.02 6.18
CA LYS A 257 5.78 25.04 6.76
C LYS A 257 7.17 24.46 7.08
N GLN A 258 7.23 23.27 7.67
CA GLN A 258 8.50 22.61 7.97
C GLN A 258 9.26 22.27 6.69
N LEU A 259 8.58 21.68 5.69
CA LEU A 259 9.17 21.41 4.37
C LEU A 259 9.78 22.69 3.75
N LYS A 260 8.99 23.76 3.73
CA LYS A 260 9.46 25.05 3.23
C LYS A 260 10.71 25.54 3.96
N ASN A 261 10.73 25.51 5.29
CA ASN A 261 11.84 25.99 6.10
C ASN A 261 13.13 25.19 5.87
N ILE A 262 13.02 23.85 5.73
CA ILE A 262 14.16 22.97 5.45
C ILE A 262 14.77 23.33 4.09
N ILE A 263 13.94 23.47 3.05
CA ILE A 263 14.40 23.83 1.70
C ILE A 263 15.05 25.23 1.70
N GLU A 264 14.41 26.23 2.31
CA GLU A 264 14.95 27.59 2.35
C GLU A 264 16.28 27.69 3.14
N LYS A 265 16.49 26.81 4.13
CA LYS A 265 17.77 26.67 4.82
C LYS A 265 18.83 26.06 3.88
N ALA A 266 18.51 24.93 3.25
CA ALA A 266 19.42 24.23 2.35
C ALA A 266 19.86 25.09 1.15
N VAL A 267 18.96 25.95 0.64
CA VAL A 267 19.33 26.90 -0.44
C VAL A 267 20.35 27.94 0.03
N LYS A 268 20.29 28.38 1.31
CA LYS A 268 21.19 29.39 1.85
C LYS A 268 22.63 28.91 1.98
N ASP A 269 22.84 27.62 2.20
CA ASP A 269 24.18 27.02 2.32
C ASP A 269 24.60 26.25 1.05
N ASN A 270 23.86 26.44 -0.05
CA ASN A 270 24.04 25.76 -1.34
C ASN A 270 23.98 24.22 -1.20
N GLY A 271 23.14 23.73 -0.29
CA GLY A 271 23.02 22.33 0.03
C GLY A 271 22.07 21.56 -0.88
N VAL A 272 22.21 20.25 -0.87
CA VAL A 272 21.32 19.32 -1.55
C VAL A 272 20.34 18.71 -0.55
N VAL A 273 19.05 18.71 -0.87
CA VAL A 273 18.04 18.03 -0.05
C VAL A 273 17.70 16.69 -0.69
N LEU A 274 18.05 15.60 -0.01
CA LEU A 274 17.76 14.23 -0.44
C LEU A 274 16.46 13.75 0.21
N ILE A 275 15.49 13.34 -0.60
CA ILE A 275 14.20 12.85 -0.13
C ILE A 275 14.00 11.42 -0.62
N PRO A 276 14.28 10.41 0.22
CA PRO A 276 13.93 9.03 -0.08
C PRO A 276 12.41 8.89 -0.20
N ALA A 277 11.94 8.44 -1.36
CA ALA A 277 10.50 8.33 -1.60
C ALA A 277 10.17 7.10 -2.44
N PHE A 278 9.02 6.47 -2.14
CA PHE A 278 8.47 5.45 -3.01
C PHE A 278 8.07 6.06 -4.36
N SER A 279 8.33 5.35 -5.43
CA SER A 279 8.06 5.81 -6.81
C SER A 279 6.56 6.04 -7.05
N ILE A 280 5.70 5.31 -6.34
CA ILE A 280 4.24 5.47 -6.39
C ILE A 280 3.70 6.04 -5.09
N GLY A 281 2.81 7.01 -5.17
CA GLY A 281 2.13 7.68 -4.06
C GLY A 281 2.97 8.82 -3.50
N ARG A 282 4.02 8.54 -2.74
CA ARG A 282 4.83 9.54 -2.02
C ARG A 282 5.45 10.58 -2.94
N THR A 283 6.05 10.16 -4.04
CA THR A 283 6.63 11.09 -5.02
C THR A 283 5.57 12.07 -5.54
N GLN A 284 4.39 11.59 -5.93
CA GLN A 284 3.34 12.45 -6.48
C GLN A 284 2.74 13.40 -5.44
N GLU A 285 2.64 12.98 -4.18
CA GLU A 285 2.20 13.85 -3.08
C GLU A 285 3.22 14.96 -2.79
N LEU A 286 4.52 14.67 -2.83
CA LEU A 286 5.57 15.68 -2.69
C LEU A 286 5.53 16.68 -3.83
N LEU A 287 5.37 16.23 -5.07
CA LEU A 287 5.24 17.11 -6.24
C LEU A 287 4.05 18.06 -6.07
N TYR A 288 2.92 17.55 -5.59
CA TYR A 288 1.73 18.37 -5.29
C TYR A 288 2.01 19.45 -4.25
N GLU A 289 2.74 19.13 -3.18
CA GLU A 289 3.08 20.09 -2.13
C GLU A 289 4.12 21.11 -2.63
N PHE A 290 5.14 20.69 -3.40
CA PHE A 290 6.12 21.59 -3.99
C PHE A 290 5.45 22.59 -4.93
N GLU A 291 4.59 22.14 -5.84
CA GLU A 291 3.82 23.04 -6.71
C GLU A 291 3.03 24.07 -5.87
N HIS A 292 2.40 23.62 -4.79
CA HIS A 292 1.64 24.49 -3.91
C HIS A 292 2.53 25.54 -3.21
N ILE A 293 3.70 25.14 -2.72
CA ILE A 293 4.67 26.04 -2.08
C ILE A 293 5.21 27.04 -3.10
N ILE A 294 5.62 26.60 -4.28
CA ILE A 294 6.09 27.45 -5.39
C ILE A 294 5.06 28.51 -5.75
N TYR A 295 3.80 28.07 -5.98
CA TYR A 295 2.71 28.99 -6.32
C TYR A 295 2.46 30.04 -5.24
N ARG A 296 2.51 29.67 -3.96
CA ARG A 296 2.33 30.60 -2.85
C ARG A 296 3.50 31.56 -2.65
N ASN A 297 4.69 31.17 -3.10
CA ASN A 297 5.92 31.94 -2.94
C ASN A 297 6.47 32.44 -4.28
N LYS A 298 5.62 32.70 -5.27
CA LYS A 298 5.98 33.12 -6.63
C LYS A 298 6.86 34.38 -6.71
N ASN A 299 6.88 35.21 -5.67
CA ASN A 299 7.71 36.41 -5.58
C ASN A 299 9.04 36.16 -4.85
N ASN A 300 9.30 34.95 -4.37
CA ASN A 300 10.55 34.59 -3.71
C ASN A 300 11.48 33.89 -4.73
N PRO A 301 12.67 34.45 -5.05
CA PRO A 301 13.60 33.90 -6.04
C PRO A 301 13.97 32.44 -5.76
N ILE A 302 14.13 32.05 -4.49
CA ILE A 302 14.45 30.66 -4.10
C ILE A 302 13.49 29.66 -4.78
N TRP A 303 12.19 29.95 -4.75
CA TRP A 303 11.17 29.06 -5.27
C TRP A 303 10.94 29.17 -6.78
N GLN A 304 11.54 30.16 -7.43
CA GLN A 304 11.52 30.26 -8.89
C GLN A 304 12.68 29.48 -9.55
N ASP A 305 13.83 29.44 -8.87
CA ASP A 305 15.08 28.94 -9.47
C ASP A 305 15.52 27.57 -8.91
N ILE A 306 14.84 27.02 -7.89
CA ILE A 306 15.22 25.74 -7.32
C ILE A 306 14.89 24.58 -8.25
N ASP A 307 15.88 23.70 -8.47
CA ASP A 307 15.68 22.47 -9.22
C ASP A 307 15.03 21.40 -8.33
N ILE A 308 13.92 20.83 -8.79
CA ILE A 308 13.25 19.66 -8.18
C ILE A 308 13.45 18.50 -9.14
N ILE A 309 14.29 17.57 -8.75
CA ILE A 309 14.72 16.45 -9.60
C ILE A 309 14.09 15.17 -9.08
N VAL A 310 13.22 14.56 -9.90
CA VAL A 310 12.70 13.20 -9.66
C VAL A 310 13.61 12.21 -10.38
N ASP A 311 14.47 11.56 -9.62
CA ASP A 311 15.43 10.60 -10.17
C ASP A 311 14.92 9.16 -9.98
N SER A 312 13.91 8.81 -10.78
CA SER A 312 13.29 7.50 -10.82
C SER A 312 12.45 7.34 -12.09
N PRO A 313 12.85 6.50 -13.06
CA PRO A 313 12.04 6.20 -14.25
C PRO A 313 10.66 5.64 -13.89
N MET A 314 10.60 4.85 -12.85
CA MET A 314 9.34 4.29 -12.35
C MET A 314 8.41 5.39 -11.80
N ALA A 315 8.95 6.38 -11.09
CA ALA A 315 8.17 7.51 -10.60
C ALA A 315 7.62 8.37 -11.76
N ALA A 316 8.38 8.52 -12.86
CA ALA A 316 7.91 9.18 -14.08
C ALA A 316 6.69 8.46 -14.67
N ASN A 317 6.80 7.13 -14.84
CA ASN A 317 5.73 6.29 -15.37
C ASN A 317 4.47 6.36 -14.47
N PHE A 318 4.63 6.30 -13.16
CA PHE A 318 3.51 6.43 -12.23
C PHE A 318 2.89 7.83 -12.26
N THR A 319 3.71 8.89 -12.35
CA THR A 319 3.22 10.26 -12.46
C THR A 319 2.36 10.42 -13.72
N GLN A 320 2.77 9.82 -14.83
CA GLN A 320 1.95 9.78 -16.05
C GLN A 320 0.62 9.06 -15.82
N LYS A 321 0.60 7.94 -15.10
CA LYS A 321 -0.65 7.24 -14.73
C LYS A 321 -1.53 8.11 -13.82
N TYR A 322 -0.96 8.79 -12.83
CA TYR A 322 -1.72 9.74 -12.01
C TYR A 322 -2.39 10.82 -12.88
N ARG A 323 -1.70 11.36 -13.88
CA ARG A 323 -2.28 12.33 -14.85
C ARG A 323 -3.41 11.71 -15.69
N GLN A 324 -3.28 10.44 -16.12
CA GLN A 324 -4.33 9.73 -16.87
C GLN A 324 -5.59 9.52 -16.03
N PHE A 325 -5.44 9.20 -14.75
CA PHE A 325 -6.54 8.95 -13.81
C PHE A 325 -6.96 10.18 -12.98
N LYS A 326 -6.78 11.39 -13.50
CA LYS A 326 -7.16 12.65 -12.82
C LYS A 326 -8.64 12.71 -12.38
N MET A 327 -9.53 11.91 -12.98
CA MET A 327 -10.92 11.79 -12.54
C MET A 327 -11.05 11.21 -11.11
N LEU A 328 -10.06 10.46 -10.64
CA LEU A 328 -10.00 9.90 -9.29
C LEU A 328 -9.38 10.86 -8.26
N TRP A 329 -8.85 12.02 -8.71
CA TRP A 329 -8.29 13.02 -7.80
C TRP A 329 -9.39 13.65 -6.94
N ASP A 330 -8.98 14.18 -5.80
CA ASP A 330 -9.86 14.88 -4.89
C ASP A 330 -10.35 16.24 -5.46
N ASN A 331 -11.27 16.87 -4.75
CA ASN A 331 -11.85 18.14 -5.18
C ASN A 331 -10.83 19.30 -5.14
N GLU A 332 -9.80 19.22 -4.28
CA GLU A 332 -8.76 20.25 -4.19
C GLU A 332 -7.87 20.21 -5.43
N ALA A 333 -7.39 19.02 -5.80
CA ALA A 333 -6.55 18.82 -6.98
C ALA A 333 -7.32 19.18 -8.27
N LYS A 334 -8.60 18.80 -8.37
CA LYS A 334 -9.45 19.18 -9.51
C LYS A 334 -9.65 20.69 -9.63
N ARG A 335 -9.79 21.42 -8.51
CA ARG A 335 -9.86 22.88 -8.50
C ARG A 335 -8.56 23.52 -8.99
N LYS A 336 -7.39 22.99 -8.59
CA LYS A 336 -6.09 23.48 -9.11
C LYS A 336 -6.03 23.35 -10.64
N LEU A 337 -6.42 22.17 -11.19
CA LEU A 337 -6.49 21.97 -12.64
C LEU A 337 -7.40 22.97 -13.34
N ALA A 338 -8.58 23.25 -12.77
CA ALA A 338 -9.53 24.23 -13.31
C ALA A 338 -8.98 25.67 -13.29
N GLN A 339 -7.98 25.95 -12.44
CA GLN A 339 -7.26 27.23 -12.36
C GLN A 339 -6.02 27.30 -13.29
N GLY A 340 -5.84 26.32 -14.18
CA GLY A 340 -4.69 26.24 -15.07
C GLY A 340 -3.39 25.79 -14.37
N ARG A 341 -3.46 25.29 -13.15
CA ARG A 341 -2.32 24.77 -12.39
C ARG A 341 -2.26 23.25 -12.49
N HIS A 342 -1.10 22.71 -12.78
CA HIS A 342 -0.93 21.26 -12.85
C HIS A 342 0.03 20.78 -11.73
N PRO A 343 -0.49 20.18 -10.63
CA PRO A 343 0.31 19.86 -9.45
C PRO A 343 1.39 18.79 -9.67
N LEU A 344 1.36 18.09 -10.80
CA LEU A 344 2.35 17.08 -11.17
C LEU A 344 3.15 17.47 -12.43
N ASP A 345 3.10 18.76 -12.84
CA ASP A 345 3.75 19.27 -14.04
C ASP A 345 3.98 20.79 -13.90
N PHE A 346 5.18 21.20 -13.53
CA PHE A 346 5.55 22.59 -13.30
C PHE A 346 7.01 22.85 -13.70
N ASN A 347 7.39 24.09 -13.94
CA ASN A 347 8.65 24.46 -14.59
C ASN A 347 9.91 24.00 -13.86
N GLN A 348 9.89 23.92 -12.52
CA GLN A 348 11.05 23.54 -11.70
C GLN A 348 11.26 22.01 -11.66
N LEU A 349 10.32 21.23 -12.22
CA LEU A 349 10.38 19.77 -12.18
C LEU A 349 11.21 19.21 -13.33
N THR A 350 12.25 18.47 -13.00
CA THR A 350 13.05 17.66 -13.93
C THR A 350 12.94 16.19 -13.57
N THR A 351 12.76 15.33 -14.57
CA THR A 351 12.71 13.88 -14.38
C THR A 351 13.90 13.22 -15.07
N ILE A 352 14.56 12.31 -14.37
CA ILE A 352 15.74 11.58 -14.85
C ILE A 352 15.35 10.14 -15.19
N ASP A 353 15.45 9.77 -16.46
CA ASP A 353 15.02 8.46 -16.95
C ASP A 353 16.19 7.48 -17.10
N SER A 354 17.34 7.92 -17.64
CA SER A 354 18.46 7.05 -17.92
C SER A 354 19.42 6.89 -16.72
N HIS A 355 20.20 5.81 -16.73
CA HIS A 355 21.27 5.62 -15.75
C HIS A 355 22.45 6.58 -16.01
N GLN A 356 22.71 6.92 -17.27
CA GLN A 356 23.76 7.85 -17.64
C GLN A 356 23.46 9.27 -17.11
N ASP A 357 22.22 9.74 -17.28
CA ASP A 357 21.78 11.03 -16.75
C ASP A 357 21.80 11.06 -15.22
N HIS A 358 21.43 9.94 -14.56
CA HIS A 358 21.55 9.79 -13.11
C HIS A 358 22.99 10.05 -12.63
N LEU A 359 24.00 9.41 -13.25
CA LEU A 359 25.40 9.63 -12.89
C LEU A 359 25.86 11.04 -13.21
N ALA A 360 25.39 11.61 -14.33
CA ALA A 360 25.70 12.98 -14.71
C ALA A 360 25.17 14.00 -13.70
N VAL A 361 23.93 13.81 -13.19
CA VAL A 361 23.33 14.67 -12.15
C VAL A 361 24.12 14.57 -10.84
N ILE A 362 24.50 13.38 -10.39
CA ILE A 362 25.32 13.22 -9.18
C ILE A 362 26.63 13.99 -9.31
N ASN A 363 27.35 13.80 -10.41
CA ASN A 363 28.63 14.47 -10.67
C ASN A 363 28.46 15.99 -10.78
N TYR A 364 27.41 16.46 -11.46
CA TYR A 364 27.10 17.88 -11.58
C TYR A 364 26.86 18.53 -10.21
N LEU A 365 25.97 17.95 -9.39
CA LEU A 365 25.65 18.46 -8.04
C LEU A 365 26.88 18.44 -7.11
N ASP A 366 27.74 17.44 -7.26
CA ASP A 366 28.97 17.33 -6.48
C ASP A 366 30.01 18.40 -6.85
N SER A 367 30.09 18.79 -8.14
CA SER A 367 31.11 19.72 -8.68
C SER A 367 30.67 21.18 -8.59
N VAL A 368 29.39 21.49 -8.80
CA VAL A 368 28.91 22.88 -8.97
C VAL A 368 28.42 23.49 -7.64
N ASN A 369 28.18 22.68 -6.61
CA ASN A 369 27.65 23.14 -5.32
C ASN A 369 26.39 24.02 -5.46
N LYS A 370 25.46 23.59 -6.34
CA LYS A 370 24.18 24.25 -6.56
C LYS A 370 23.10 23.59 -5.71
N PRO A 371 22.22 24.35 -5.04
CA PRO A 371 21.12 23.76 -4.27
C PRO A 371 20.13 23.05 -5.19
N ALA A 372 19.68 21.86 -4.77
CA ALA A 372 18.67 21.10 -5.48
C ALA A 372 17.89 20.19 -4.51
N ILE A 373 16.66 19.85 -4.90
CA ILE A 373 15.84 18.86 -4.21
C ILE A 373 15.83 17.59 -5.04
N ILE A 374 16.31 16.49 -4.46
CA ILE A 374 16.36 15.18 -5.12
C ILE A 374 15.32 14.26 -4.49
N ILE A 375 14.36 13.80 -5.28
CA ILE A 375 13.39 12.78 -4.91
C ILE A 375 13.77 11.50 -5.63
N ALA A 376 14.17 10.46 -4.89
CA ALA A 376 14.64 9.24 -5.51
C ALA A 376 14.18 7.97 -4.71
N ALA A 377 14.00 6.87 -5.42
CA ALA A 377 13.69 5.56 -4.83
C ALA A 377 14.99 4.85 -4.40
N SER A 378 14.97 3.97 -3.38
CA SER A 378 13.81 3.48 -2.65
C SER A 378 13.45 4.36 -1.46
N GLY A 379 12.17 4.33 -1.06
CA GLY A 379 11.69 5.12 0.07
C GLY A 379 12.25 4.72 1.44
N MET A 380 12.80 3.49 1.57
CA MET A 380 13.44 2.97 2.79
C MET A 380 14.97 2.90 2.68
N CYS A 381 15.56 3.46 1.64
CA CYS A 381 17.00 3.47 1.35
C CYS A 381 17.65 2.07 1.25
N THR A 382 16.90 1.03 0.96
CA THR A 382 17.39 -0.36 0.85
C THR A 382 17.98 -0.68 -0.53
N GLY A 383 18.27 0.32 -1.34
CA GLY A 383 18.77 0.23 -2.70
C GLY A 383 18.22 1.34 -3.58
N GLY A 384 18.31 1.16 -4.89
CA GLY A 384 17.86 2.15 -5.87
C GLY A 384 18.76 3.36 -5.98
N ARG A 385 18.32 4.35 -6.76
CA ARG A 385 19.12 5.55 -7.06
C ARG A 385 19.44 6.41 -5.84
N ILE A 386 18.57 6.41 -4.82
CA ILE A 386 18.81 7.16 -3.58
C ILE A 386 20.08 6.69 -2.87
N SER A 387 20.45 5.40 -2.95
CA SER A 387 21.65 4.87 -2.30
C SER A 387 22.94 5.50 -2.88
N ASN A 388 22.95 5.81 -4.17
CA ASN A 388 24.09 6.47 -4.80
C ASN A 388 24.22 7.93 -4.34
N TYR A 389 23.10 8.65 -4.20
CA TYR A 389 23.09 9.99 -3.63
C TYR A 389 23.54 9.98 -2.16
N LEU A 390 23.00 9.07 -1.35
CA LEU A 390 23.41 8.94 0.05
C LEU A 390 24.89 8.62 0.19
N ALA A 391 25.42 7.70 -0.60
CA ALA A 391 26.85 7.37 -0.60
C ALA A 391 27.73 8.57 -0.93
N ARG A 392 27.29 9.47 -1.80
CA ARG A 392 28.06 10.64 -2.23
C ARG A 392 27.90 11.85 -1.31
N PHE A 393 26.72 12.08 -0.76
CA PHE A 393 26.38 13.34 -0.11
C PHE A 393 26.17 13.23 1.41
N LEU A 394 25.97 12.03 2.00
CA LEU A 394 25.65 11.87 3.42
C LEU A 394 26.79 12.38 4.35
N SER A 395 28.03 12.34 3.89
CA SER A 395 29.21 12.86 4.61
C SER A 395 29.45 14.38 4.45
N LYS A 396 28.59 15.09 3.71
CA LYS A 396 28.69 16.54 3.51
C LYS A 396 27.79 17.28 4.51
N PRO A 397 28.33 18.27 5.27
CA PRO A 397 27.55 19.04 6.25
C PRO A 397 26.43 19.90 5.64
N THR A 398 26.57 20.28 4.36
CA THR A 398 25.55 21.06 3.63
C THR A 398 24.40 20.22 3.10
N THR A 399 24.46 18.88 3.24
CA THR A 399 23.37 17.99 2.80
C THR A 399 22.30 17.88 3.87
N ASP A 400 21.05 17.96 3.48
CA ASP A 400 19.90 17.63 4.28
C ASP A 400 19.25 16.34 3.77
N VAL A 401 18.99 15.36 4.65
CA VAL A 401 18.20 14.16 4.31
C VAL A 401 16.84 14.28 4.97
N LEU A 402 15.79 14.25 4.16
CA LEU A 402 14.44 14.46 4.63
C LEU A 402 13.59 13.17 4.48
N PHE A 403 13.29 12.54 5.58
CA PHE A 403 12.37 11.40 5.64
C PHE A 403 10.91 11.88 5.73
N VAL A 404 10.11 11.45 4.79
CA VAL A 404 8.67 11.80 4.65
C VAL A 404 7.75 10.57 4.73
N GLY A 405 8.31 9.41 5.05
CA GLY A 405 7.60 8.14 5.17
C GLY A 405 8.13 7.28 6.30
N TYR A 406 7.41 6.21 6.59
CA TYR A 406 7.83 5.19 7.56
C TYR A 406 9.15 4.54 7.12
N GLN A 407 10.01 4.28 8.09
CA GLN A 407 11.26 3.54 7.89
C GLN A 407 11.22 2.27 8.73
N ALA A 408 11.15 1.11 8.08
CA ALA A 408 11.07 -0.18 8.76
C ALA A 408 12.37 -0.52 9.52
N LYS A 409 12.25 -1.25 10.61
CA LYS A 409 13.41 -1.80 11.34
C LYS A 409 14.27 -2.66 10.40
N GLY A 410 15.60 -2.54 10.50
CA GLY A 410 16.54 -3.26 9.64
C GLY A 410 16.73 -2.66 8.23
N THR A 411 16.28 -1.44 7.99
CA THR A 411 16.53 -0.71 6.74
C THR A 411 17.57 0.39 6.93
N THR A 412 18.35 0.69 5.89
CA THR A 412 19.35 1.77 5.91
C THR A 412 18.72 3.13 6.25
N GLY A 413 17.48 3.38 5.78
CA GLY A 413 16.76 4.60 6.13
C GLY A 413 16.48 4.71 7.63
N ARG A 414 16.12 3.61 8.29
CA ARG A 414 15.93 3.56 9.74
C ARG A 414 17.22 3.82 10.50
N ASP A 415 18.33 3.26 10.01
CA ASP A 415 19.64 3.45 10.62
C ASP A 415 20.10 4.91 10.50
N ILE A 416 19.90 5.54 9.33
CA ILE A 416 20.19 6.98 9.14
C ILE A 416 19.35 7.84 10.10
N GLN A 417 18.05 7.55 10.26
CA GLN A 417 17.20 8.27 11.22
C GLN A 417 17.67 8.12 12.66
N THR A 418 18.18 6.94 13.01
CA THR A 418 18.59 6.62 14.39
C THR A 418 19.95 7.19 14.72
N TYR A 419 20.93 6.98 13.85
CA TYR A 419 22.34 7.30 14.13
C TYR A 419 22.75 8.70 13.61
N GLY A 420 22.05 9.22 12.59
CA GLY A 420 22.38 10.51 11.98
C GLY A 420 22.35 11.70 12.94
N PRO A 421 21.31 11.87 13.79
CA PRO A 421 21.25 12.97 14.75
C PRO A 421 22.38 12.97 15.79
N GLN A 422 23.07 11.83 15.95
CA GLN A 422 24.19 11.65 16.88
C GLN A 422 25.56 11.71 16.17
N GLY A 423 25.62 12.02 14.86
CA GLY A 423 26.85 12.02 14.08
C GLY A 423 27.44 10.63 13.91
N GLY A 424 26.59 9.60 13.84
CA GLY A 424 26.99 8.20 13.66
C GLY A 424 27.36 7.86 12.21
N TYR A 425 27.29 6.58 11.86
CA TYR A 425 27.59 6.08 10.52
C TYR A 425 26.59 5.01 10.07
N VAL A 426 26.56 4.76 8.77
CA VAL A 426 25.82 3.65 8.16
C VAL A 426 26.67 2.94 7.12
N TYR A 427 26.28 1.71 6.76
CA TYR A 427 26.84 0.99 5.63
C TYR A 427 25.93 1.12 4.41
N ILE A 428 26.49 1.58 3.28
CA ILE A 428 25.82 1.66 1.98
C ILE A 428 26.70 0.95 0.97
N ASN A 429 26.21 -0.10 0.32
CA ASN A 429 26.99 -0.93 -0.61
C ASN A 429 28.33 -1.38 0.01
N GLU A 430 28.30 -1.89 1.24
CA GLU A 430 29.46 -2.34 2.03
C GLU A 430 30.46 -1.24 2.44
N LEU A 431 30.24 0.00 2.02
CA LEU A 431 31.06 1.13 2.40
C LEU A 431 30.53 1.79 3.68
N LYS A 432 31.42 2.02 4.65
CA LYS A 432 31.11 2.81 5.84
C LYS A 432 31.05 4.30 5.48
N ILE A 433 29.91 4.91 5.73
CA ILE A 433 29.65 6.34 5.46
C ILE A 433 29.33 7.04 6.77
N ASP A 434 30.17 8.00 7.18
CA ASP A 434 29.92 8.86 8.33
C ASP A 434 28.82 9.87 7.99
N ILE A 435 27.87 10.04 8.91
CA ILE A 435 26.74 10.95 8.70
C ILE A 435 27.11 12.33 9.23
N LYS A 436 27.33 13.28 8.31
CA LYS A 436 27.51 14.70 8.61
C LYS A 436 26.33 15.55 8.14
N ALA A 437 25.48 14.97 7.28
CA ALA A 437 24.25 15.56 6.81
C ALA A 437 23.27 15.82 7.95
N THR A 438 22.46 16.87 7.84
CA THR A 438 21.37 17.11 8.77
C THR A 438 20.20 16.16 8.44
N ILE A 439 19.70 15.44 9.44
CA ILE A 439 18.63 14.47 9.27
C ILE A 439 17.31 15.04 9.77
N HIS A 440 16.31 15.07 8.89
CA HIS A 440 14.95 15.56 9.18
C HIS A 440 13.92 14.45 9.02
N THR A 441 12.86 14.51 9.83
CA THR A 441 11.68 13.65 9.68
C THR A 441 10.42 14.51 9.78
N ILE A 442 9.54 14.41 8.77
CA ILE A 442 8.22 15.04 8.78
C ILE A 442 7.17 13.94 8.71
N SER A 443 6.57 13.61 9.85
CA SER A 443 5.59 12.53 9.97
C SER A 443 4.27 12.81 9.23
N GLY A 444 3.92 14.07 9.03
CA GLY A 444 2.69 14.50 8.39
C GLY A 444 2.57 14.17 6.89
N TYR A 445 3.61 13.64 6.27
CA TYR A 445 3.59 13.13 4.90
C TYR A 445 3.40 11.62 4.80
N SER A 446 3.12 10.92 5.89
CA SER A 446 2.79 9.49 5.77
C SER A 446 1.54 9.28 4.93
N ALA A 447 1.57 8.29 4.04
CA ALA A 447 0.40 7.89 3.24
C ALA A 447 -0.63 7.12 4.08
N HIS A 448 -0.20 6.46 5.16
CA HIS A 448 -1.09 5.68 6.01
C HIS A 448 -1.94 6.55 6.94
N ALA A 449 -3.13 6.07 7.24
CA ALA A 449 -3.98 6.61 8.27
C ALA A 449 -3.27 6.60 9.64
N ASP A 450 -3.43 7.67 10.41
CA ASP A 450 -2.98 7.73 11.80
C ASP A 450 -3.98 7.07 12.75
N GLN A 451 -3.63 6.97 14.04
CA GLN A 451 -4.49 6.35 15.05
C GLN A 451 -5.90 6.95 15.05
N HIS A 452 -6.01 8.28 15.01
CA HIS A 452 -7.30 8.97 14.98
C HIS A 452 -8.13 8.61 13.75
N ASN A 453 -7.51 8.50 12.58
CA ASN A 453 -8.16 8.11 11.34
C ASN A 453 -8.64 6.65 11.39
N LEU A 454 -7.80 5.73 11.90
CA LEU A 454 -8.14 4.31 12.07
C LEU A 454 -9.31 4.13 13.04
N ILE A 455 -9.30 4.85 14.17
CA ILE A 455 -10.40 4.86 15.14
C ILE A 455 -11.69 5.37 14.47
N ASN A 456 -11.61 6.49 13.74
CA ASN A 456 -12.77 7.07 13.08
C ASN A 456 -13.32 6.18 11.96
N PHE A 457 -12.48 5.39 11.28
CA PHE A 457 -12.93 4.44 10.27
C PHE A 457 -13.92 3.42 10.85
N VAL A 458 -13.69 2.96 12.07
CA VAL A 458 -14.62 2.06 12.79
C VAL A 458 -15.76 2.83 13.45
N LYS A 459 -15.46 3.93 14.14
CA LYS A 459 -16.44 4.72 14.90
C LYS A 459 -17.61 5.21 14.04
N ARG A 460 -17.35 5.56 12.78
CA ARG A 460 -18.33 6.11 11.83
C ARG A 460 -19.13 5.04 11.08
N MET A 461 -18.86 3.74 11.31
CA MET A 461 -19.71 2.67 10.77
C MET A 461 -21.08 2.71 11.43
N HIS A 462 -22.14 2.58 10.63
CA HIS A 462 -23.51 2.47 11.16
C HIS A 462 -23.70 1.16 11.94
N HIS A 463 -23.19 0.04 11.41
CA HIS A 463 -23.10 -1.24 12.08
C HIS A 463 -21.64 -1.62 12.28
N LYS A 464 -21.18 -1.55 13.52
CA LYS A 464 -19.80 -1.85 13.91
C LYS A 464 -19.50 -3.34 13.83
N PRO A 465 -18.23 -3.72 13.57
CA PRO A 465 -17.84 -5.12 13.52
C PRO A 465 -17.92 -5.78 14.89
N SER A 466 -18.41 -7.03 14.93
CA SER A 466 -18.34 -7.88 16.12
C SER A 466 -16.96 -8.53 16.30
N HIS A 467 -16.18 -8.60 15.23
CA HIS A 467 -14.83 -9.14 15.23
C HIS A 467 -13.87 -8.20 14.48
N ILE A 468 -12.79 -7.78 15.15
CA ILE A 468 -11.71 -7.01 14.53
C ILE A 468 -10.42 -7.83 14.61
N ARG A 469 -9.70 -7.92 13.47
CA ARG A 469 -8.36 -8.45 13.37
C ARG A 469 -7.44 -7.30 12.95
N ILE A 470 -6.49 -6.99 13.81
CA ILE A 470 -5.51 -5.90 13.58
C ILE A 470 -4.26 -6.53 13.00
N VAL A 471 -3.84 -6.05 11.85
CA VAL A 471 -2.70 -6.54 11.06
C VAL A 471 -1.85 -5.37 10.59
N HIS A 472 -0.76 -5.64 9.89
CA HIS A 472 0.03 -4.63 9.19
C HIS A 472 0.48 -3.48 10.11
N GLY A 473 1.27 -3.82 11.13
CA GLY A 473 1.81 -2.87 12.11
C GLY A 473 2.76 -3.54 13.09
N ASP A 474 3.63 -2.74 13.69
CA ASP A 474 4.46 -3.20 14.81
C ASP A 474 3.58 -3.57 16.01
N GLU A 475 4.08 -4.43 16.89
CA GLU A 475 3.29 -4.98 18.01
C GLU A 475 2.76 -3.87 18.95
N GLU A 476 3.55 -2.84 19.21
CA GLU A 476 3.16 -1.69 20.02
C GLU A 476 1.98 -0.93 19.40
N ALA A 477 2.02 -0.72 18.08
CA ALA A 477 0.96 -0.05 17.33
C ALA A 477 -0.34 -0.86 17.32
N LYS A 478 -0.25 -2.19 17.14
CA LYS A 478 -1.41 -3.10 17.21
C LYS A 478 -2.04 -3.09 18.59
N GLN A 479 -1.25 -3.17 19.66
CA GLN A 479 -1.73 -3.17 21.04
C GLN A 479 -2.41 -1.84 21.40
N ALA A 480 -1.80 -0.71 21.03
CA ALA A 480 -2.39 0.61 21.26
C ALA A 480 -3.74 0.76 20.54
N LEU A 481 -3.81 0.36 19.26
CA LEU A 481 -5.06 0.42 18.50
C LEU A 481 -6.12 -0.53 19.05
N ALA A 482 -5.73 -1.74 19.49
CA ALA A 482 -6.65 -2.69 20.11
C ALA A 482 -7.27 -2.15 21.40
N GLN A 483 -6.52 -1.41 22.21
CA GLN A 483 -7.05 -0.76 23.41
C GLN A 483 -8.13 0.27 23.05
N GLU A 484 -7.89 1.08 22.02
CA GLU A 484 -8.90 2.06 21.55
C GLU A 484 -10.16 1.39 21.02
N TYR A 485 -10.02 0.30 20.25
CA TYR A 485 -11.20 -0.42 19.73
C TYR A 485 -12.03 -1.10 20.83
N ARG A 486 -11.41 -1.61 21.90
CA ARG A 486 -12.16 -2.15 23.08
C ARG A 486 -13.06 -1.12 23.75
N LYS A 487 -12.77 0.18 23.62
CA LYS A 487 -13.62 1.27 24.14
C LYS A 487 -14.81 1.56 23.23
N LEU A 488 -14.77 1.11 21.96
CA LEU A 488 -15.78 1.43 20.95
C LEU A 488 -16.81 0.32 20.73
N ILE A 489 -16.44 -0.91 21.05
CA ILE A 489 -17.20 -2.16 20.82
C ILE A 489 -17.44 -2.86 22.20
#